data_e26f2e819778af0ef80352fcde4ec98e
#
_entry.id   e26f2e819778af0ef80352fcde4ec98e
#
_cell.length_a   1.000
_cell.length_b   1.000
_cell.length_c   1.000
_cell.angle_alpha   90.00
_cell.angle_beta   90.00
_cell.angle_gamma   90.00
#
_symmetry.space_group_name_H-M   'P 1'
#
loop_
_entity.id
_entity.type
_entity.pdbx_description
1 polymer ?
#
loop_
_entity_poly.entity_id
_entity_poly.type
_entity_poly.pdbx_seq_one_letter_code
_entity_poly.pdbx_strand_id
1 'polypeptide(L)'
;MPVDDRKTNDMGQTLTEKILDDHLVEGELETGEEIGIEIDQVLTQDTTGTLVWLQFEALGLDEVQTELAAQYCDHQTYQFDFKNTDDHRFLRSAAGKFGAYYSRPGNGICHNVHKENFAAPGKTLLGSDSHTPTPGGLGQLAIGSGGLDVSVAMGGGAYYIEMPEVVNVRLEGELPEWATAKDVALHLLGELTVKGGVGRIFEYTGPGVDSLTVPERTTITNLGTELGATSSIFATDEMTRDWLSRIGREDDYVELSPDEDAEYADTIEVDLSELEPLIACPSMPDKVVPVSEVEGEDVEQVIIGSCTNGAYEDILPGAKMLEGREVDK
;
A
#
# COMPACT_ATOMS: atom_id res chain seq x y z
N MET A 1 19.88 -32.49 12.54
CA MET A 1 19.72 -31.08 12.85
C MET A 1 20.75 -30.35 12.01
N PRO A 2 20.38 -29.58 10.98
CA PRO A 2 21.29 -28.65 10.36
C PRO A 2 21.50 -27.51 11.34
N VAL A 3 22.73 -27.10 11.57
CA VAL A 3 23.14 -25.94 12.32
C VAL A 3 22.67 -24.72 11.50
N ASP A 4 21.89 -23.89 12.10
CA ASP A 4 21.49 -22.58 11.55
C ASP A 4 22.75 -21.69 11.56
N ASP A 5 23.46 -21.67 10.44
CA ASP A 5 24.63 -20.83 10.20
C ASP A 5 24.21 -19.45 9.62
N ARG A 6 23.03 -18.90 10.03
CA ARG A 6 22.73 -17.52 9.73
C ARG A 6 23.76 -16.63 10.45
N LYS A 7 24.59 -15.96 9.68
CA LYS A 7 25.43 -14.88 10.20
C LYS A 7 24.48 -13.82 10.78
N THR A 8 24.44 -13.71 12.10
CA THR A 8 23.84 -12.55 12.75
C THR A 8 24.65 -11.36 12.29
N ASN A 9 24.07 -10.52 11.46
CA ASN A 9 24.60 -9.20 11.17
C ASN A 9 24.62 -8.47 12.52
N ASP A 10 25.81 -8.02 12.98
CA ASP A 10 25.96 -7.30 14.26
C ASP A 10 25.37 -5.87 14.20
N MET A 11 24.78 -5.46 13.09
CA MET A 11 24.09 -4.16 12.89
C MET A 11 22.58 -4.34 13.06
N GLY A 12 21.93 -3.32 13.61
CA GLY A 12 20.49 -3.31 13.79
C GLY A 12 19.76 -3.32 12.44
N GLN A 13 18.63 -4.01 12.40
CA GLN A 13 17.79 -4.14 11.20
C GLN A 13 16.69 -3.08 11.16
N THR A 14 16.41 -2.57 9.97
CA THR A 14 15.21 -1.80 9.68
C THR A 14 13.96 -2.70 9.82
N LEU A 15 12.77 -2.12 9.95
CA LEU A 15 11.53 -2.88 9.97
C LEU A 15 11.37 -3.71 8.68
N THR A 16 11.71 -3.10 7.54
CA THR A 16 11.65 -3.74 6.23
C THR A 16 12.56 -4.98 6.17
N GLU A 17 13.82 -4.85 6.64
CA GLU A 17 14.76 -5.98 6.65
C GLU A 17 14.29 -7.10 7.57
N LYS A 18 13.70 -6.80 8.73
CA LYS A 18 13.12 -7.82 9.62
C LYS A 18 12.02 -8.63 8.93
N ILE A 19 11.09 -7.95 8.25
CA ILE A 19 10.00 -8.63 7.54
C ILE A 19 10.58 -9.44 6.36
N LEU A 20 11.53 -8.90 5.62
CA LEU A 20 12.16 -9.63 4.51
C LEU A 20 12.97 -10.83 4.99
N ASP A 21 13.70 -10.74 6.13
CA ASP A 21 14.45 -11.86 6.71
C ASP A 21 13.55 -13.02 7.15
N ASP A 22 12.41 -12.68 7.74
CA ASP A 22 11.40 -13.67 8.14
C ASP A 22 10.77 -14.42 6.93
N HIS A 23 10.77 -13.81 5.74
CA HIS A 23 10.20 -14.35 4.52
C HIS A 23 11.25 -14.78 3.48
N LEU A 24 12.54 -14.67 3.79
CA LEU A 24 13.62 -14.96 2.84
C LEU A 24 13.71 -16.45 2.55
N VAL A 25 13.57 -16.82 1.28
CA VAL A 25 13.68 -18.18 0.76
C VAL A 25 15.01 -18.42 0.07
N GLU A 26 15.53 -17.41 -0.63
CA GLU A 26 16.77 -17.50 -1.41
C GLU A 26 17.46 -16.12 -1.47
N GLY A 27 18.78 -16.10 -1.50
CA GLY A 27 19.62 -14.90 -1.58
C GLY A 27 20.10 -14.40 -0.21
N GLU A 28 20.70 -13.23 -0.17
CA GLU A 28 21.14 -12.51 1.02
C GLU A 28 20.57 -11.08 0.97
N LEU A 29 20.22 -10.48 2.12
CA LEU A 29 19.65 -9.13 2.19
C LEU A 29 20.77 -8.07 1.98
N GLU A 30 21.38 -8.07 0.81
CA GLU A 30 22.35 -7.07 0.37
C GLU A 30 21.72 -6.21 -0.74
N THR A 31 21.68 -4.89 -0.55
CA THR A 31 21.08 -3.95 -1.52
C THR A 31 21.59 -4.19 -2.94
N GLY A 32 20.67 -4.37 -3.88
CA GLY A 32 20.95 -4.60 -5.30
C GLY A 32 21.18 -6.06 -5.68
N GLU A 33 21.26 -7.00 -4.71
CA GLU A 33 21.32 -8.42 -5.00
C GLU A 33 19.90 -9.01 -5.15
N GLU A 34 19.75 -10.07 -5.96
CA GLU A 34 18.47 -10.72 -6.16
C GLU A 34 18.13 -11.59 -4.94
N ILE A 35 16.95 -11.36 -4.39
CA ILE A 35 16.38 -12.15 -3.30
C ILE A 35 15.05 -12.78 -3.70
N GLY A 36 14.77 -13.99 -3.19
CA GLY A 36 13.48 -14.67 -3.30
C GLY A 36 12.77 -14.66 -1.95
N ILE A 37 11.54 -14.14 -1.91
CA ILE A 37 10.74 -14.05 -0.70
C ILE A 37 9.44 -14.85 -0.81
N GLU A 38 8.97 -15.39 0.31
CA GLU A 38 7.66 -16.00 0.44
C GLU A 38 6.59 -14.91 0.52
N ILE A 39 5.43 -15.16 -0.10
CA ILE A 39 4.29 -14.26 -0.10
C ILE A 39 3.13 -14.89 0.68
N ASP A 40 2.72 -14.26 1.78
CA ASP A 40 1.59 -14.71 2.59
C ASP A 40 0.25 -14.48 1.91
N GLN A 41 0.07 -13.29 1.33
CA GLN A 41 -1.22 -12.85 0.82
C GLN A 41 -1.12 -12.36 -0.62
N VAL A 42 -2.17 -12.59 -1.39
CA VAL A 42 -2.27 -12.11 -2.77
C VAL A 42 -3.56 -11.33 -2.99
N LEU A 43 -3.43 -10.20 -3.69
CA LEU A 43 -4.53 -9.35 -4.12
C LEU A 43 -4.61 -9.29 -5.65
N THR A 44 -5.79 -9.55 -6.21
CA THR A 44 -6.11 -9.32 -7.62
C THR A 44 -7.38 -8.51 -7.77
N GLN A 45 -7.48 -7.71 -8.83
CA GLN A 45 -8.66 -6.89 -9.12
C GLN A 45 -9.16 -7.15 -10.55
N ASP A 46 -10.33 -6.63 -10.91
CA ASP A 46 -11.02 -7.04 -12.13
C ASP A 46 -10.40 -6.54 -13.44
N THR A 47 -9.51 -5.54 -13.41
CA THR A 47 -8.82 -5.07 -14.62
C THR A 47 -7.67 -6.00 -15.02
N THR A 48 -6.95 -6.56 -14.05
CA THR A 48 -5.76 -7.39 -14.24
C THR A 48 -6.01 -8.88 -13.94
N GLY A 49 -6.97 -9.17 -13.07
CA GLY A 49 -7.20 -10.49 -12.49
C GLY A 49 -7.55 -11.56 -13.51
N THR A 50 -8.26 -11.23 -14.60
CA THR A 50 -8.58 -12.23 -15.64
C THR A 50 -7.30 -12.89 -16.19
N LEU A 51 -6.26 -12.09 -16.47
CA LEU A 51 -4.98 -12.62 -16.94
C LEU A 51 -4.27 -13.42 -15.83
N VAL A 52 -4.25 -12.90 -14.61
CA VAL A 52 -3.64 -13.59 -13.45
C VAL A 52 -4.23 -14.98 -13.26
N TRP A 53 -5.55 -15.10 -13.23
CA TRP A 53 -6.22 -16.38 -13.03
C TRP A 53 -6.05 -17.35 -14.20
N LEU A 54 -5.97 -16.87 -15.44
CA LEU A 54 -5.64 -17.70 -16.60
C LEU A 54 -4.20 -18.25 -16.53
N GLN A 55 -3.26 -17.43 -16.06
CA GLN A 55 -1.88 -17.86 -15.81
C GLN A 55 -1.82 -18.86 -14.66
N PHE A 56 -2.54 -18.61 -13.56
CA PHE A 56 -2.63 -19.56 -12.44
C PHE A 56 -3.23 -20.90 -12.88
N GLU A 57 -4.29 -20.90 -13.68
CA GLU A 57 -4.87 -22.14 -14.24
C GLU A 57 -3.86 -22.91 -15.08
N ALA A 58 -2.97 -22.21 -15.81
CA ALA A 58 -1.93 -22.84 -16.60
C ALA A 58 -0.82 -23.52 -15.76
N LEU A 59 -0.67 -23.18 -14.49
CA LEU A 59 0.24 -23.88 -13.56
C LEU A 59 -0.27 -25.28 -13.23
N GLY A 60 -1.56 -25.56 -13.42
CA GLY A 60 -2.16 -26.88 -13.20
C GLY A 60 -2.36 -27.25 -11.72
N LEU A 61 -2.42 -26.27 -10.86
CA LEU A 61 -2.69 -26.43 -9.43
C LEU A 61 -4.20 -26.47 -9.17
N ASP A 62 -4.61 -27.22 -8.15
CA ASP A 62 -6.02 -27.37 -7.78
C ASP A 62 -6.52 -26.24 -6.88
N GLU A 63 -5.64 -25.59 -6.11
CA GLU A 63 -5.96 -24.50 -5.17
C GLU A 63 -4.76 -23.55 -5.00
N VAL A 64 -5.05 -22.34 -4.52
CA VAL A 64 -4.02 -21.37 -4.13
C VAL A 64 -3.21 -21.90 -2.95
N GLN A 65 -1.91 -21.58 -2.91
CA GLN A 65 -0.97 -22.08 -1.90
C GLN A 65 -0.59 -21.02 -0.86
N THR A 66 -0.87 -19.73 -1.14
CA THR A 66 -0.68 -18.65 -0.18
C THR A 66 -1.69 -18.76 0.97
N GLU A 67 -1.35 -18.20 2.12
CA GLU A 67 -2.25 -18.13 3.28
C GLU A 67 -3.62 -17.53 2.91
N LEU A 68 -3.60 -16.51 2.04
CA LEU A 68 -4.79 -15.84 1.56
C LEU A 68 -4.62 -15.36 0.11
N ALA A 69 -5.63 -15.61 -0.72
CA ALA A 69 -5.79 -14.95 -2.01
C ALA A 69 -7.17 -14.28 -2.08
N ALA A 70 -7.23 -13.05 -2.55
CA ALA A 70 -8.47 -12.30 -2.68
C ALA A 70 -8.60 -11.67 -4.07
N GLN A 71 -9.74 -11.91 -4.72
CA GLN A 71 -10.14 -11.32 -5.99
C GLN A 71 -11.21 -10.25 -5.76
N TYR A 72 -10.93 -9.04 -6.20
CA TYR A 72 -11.83 -7.90 -6.09
C TYR A 72 -12.44 -7.54 -7.45
N CYS A 73 -13.66 -6.98 -7.43
CA CYS A 73 -14.29 -6.36 -8.59
C CYS A 73 -14.67 -4.93 -8.21
N ASP A 74 -13.76 -4.00 -8.38
CA ASP A 74 -13.88 -2.62 -7.92
C ASP A 74 -13.48 -1.55 -8.95
N HIS A 75 -12.70 -1.90 -9.96
CA HIS A 75 -12.25 -0.97 -11.01
C HIS A 75 -13.30 -0.77 -12.11
N GLN A 76 -14.03 -1.81 -12.47
CA GLN A 76 -15.04 -1.80 -13.53
C GLN A 76 -16.42 -2.20 -12.99
N THR A 77 -16.84 -1.59 -11.90
CA THR A 77 -18.13 -1.88 -11.26
C THR A 77 -19.32 -1.58 -12.17
N TYR A 78 -19.19 -0.57 -13.04
CA TYR A 78 -20.15 -0.28 -14.09
C TYR A 78 -19.75 -1.01 -15.38
N GLN A 79 -20.55 -1.98 -15.74
CA GLN A 79 -20.30 -2.83 -16.91
C GLN A 79 -20.82 -2.16 -18.17
N PHE A 80 -19.92 -1.66 -19.01
CA PHE A 80 -20.28 -1.01 -20.27
C PHE A 80 -20.75 -1.99 -21.34
N ASP A 81 -20.23 -3.23 -21.32
CA ASP A 81 -20.53 -4.24 -22.32
C ASP A 81 -20.51 -5.67 -21.72
N PHE A 82 -20.71 -6.66 -22.59
CA PHE A 82 -20.71 -8.07 -22.22
C PHE A 82 -19.33 -8.58 -21.78
N LYS A 83 -18.22 -7.96 -22.22
CA LYS A 83 -16.86 -8.41 -21.87
C LYS A 83 -16.60 -8.24 -20.38
N ASN A 84 -16.90 -7.07 -19.81
CA ASN A 84 -16.80 -6.85 -18.38
C ASN A 84 -17.66 -7.82 -17.58
N THR A 85 -18.88 -8.12 -18.09
CA THR A 85 -19.78 -9.10 -17.47
C THR A 85 -19.19 -10.50 -17.47
N ASP A 86 -18.55 -10.90 -18.57
CA ASP A 86 -17.91 -12.21 -18.69
C ASP A 86 -16.66 -12.29 -17.84
N ASP A 87 -15.83 -11.21 -17.76
CA ASP A 87 -14.71 -11.13 -16.84
C ASP A 87 -15.16 -11.33 -15.39
N HIS A 88 -16.17 -10.61 -14.92
CA HIS A 88 -16.69 -10.76 -13.56
C HIS A 88 -17.21 -12.17 -13.26
N ARG A 89 -17.85 -12.82 -14.24
CA ARG A 89 -18.31 -14.23 -14.10
C ARG A 89 -17.13 -15.18 -14.00
N PHE A 90 -16.12 -14.99 -14.87
CA PHE A 90 -14.89 -15.78 -14.85
C PHE A 90 -14.17 -15.62 -13.51
N LEU A 91 -13.90 -14.40 -13.08
CA LEU A 91 -13.20 -14.08 -11.82
C LEU A 91 -13.90 -14.71 -10.60
N ARG A 92 -15.24 -14.60 -10.56
CA ARG A 92 -16.02 -15.25 -9.50
C ARG A 92 -15.88 -16.77 -9.53
N SER A 93 -15.91 -17.37 -10.72
CA SER A 93 -15.80 -18.82 -10.86
C SER A 93 -14.38 -19.32 -10.55
N ALA A 94 -13.35 -18.58 -10.96
CA ALA A 94 -11.95 -18.88 -10.68
C ALA A 94 -11.67 -18.79 -9.17
N ALA A 95 -12.04 -17.70 -8.52
CA ALA A 95 -11.90 -17.56 -7.08
C ALA A 95 -12.57 -18.72 -6.31
N GLY A 96 -13.80 -19.07 -6.68
CA GLY A 96 -14.51 -20.21 -6.07
C GLY A 96 -13.91 -21.57 -6.39
N LYS A 97 -13.33 -21.75 -7.57
CA LYS A 97 -12.66 -23.00 -7.98
C LYS A 97 -11.36 -23.22 -7.22
N PHE A 98 -10.56 -22.16 -7.05
CA PHE A 98 -9.20 -22.26 -6.52
C PHE A 98 -9.07 -21.86 -5.04
N GLY A 99 -10.19 -21.62 -4.33
CA GLY A 99 -10.20 -21.38 -2.89
C GLY A 99 -9.88 -19.95 -2.47
N ALA A 100 -10.01 -18.96 -3.37
CA ALA A 100 -9.79 -17.56 -3.05
C ALA A 100 -11.08 -16.85 -2.59
N TYR A 101 -10.92 -15.79 -1.82
CA TYR A 101 -12.00 -14.86 -1.50
C TYR A 101 -12.45 -14.08 -2.73
N TYR A 102 -13.73 -13.79 -2.82
CA TYR A 102 -14.31 -13.00 -3.91
C TYR A 102 -15.08 -11.80 -3.38
N SER A 103 -14.58 -10.61 -3.65
CA SER A 103 -15.25 -9.35 -3.35
C SER A 103 -16.02 -8.87 -4.58
N ARG A 104 -17.34 -8.88 -4.46
CA ARG A 104 -18.25 -8.52 -5.56
C ARG A 104 -18.24 -7.02 -5.86
N PRO A 105 -18.68 -6.60 -7.07
CA PRO A 105 -18.91 -5.20 -7.40
C PRO A 105 -19.80 -4.49 -6.36
N GLY A 106 -19.37 -3.28 -5.96
CA GLY A 106 -20.08 -2.46 -4.98
C GLY A 106 -19.77 -2.77 -3.51
N ASN A 107 -18.84 -3.69 -3.23
CA ASN A 107 -18.40 -3.97 -1.86
C ASN A 107 -17.42 -2.91 -1.31
N GLY A 108 -16.67 -2.26 -2.19
CA GLY A 108 -15.68 -1.25 -1.86
C GLY A 108 -14.42 -1.39 -2.69
N ILE A 109 -13.52 -0.43 -2.55
CA ILE A 109 -12.21 -0.41 -3.21
C ILE A 109 -11.31 -1.50 -2.63
N CYS A 110 -10.63 -2.28 -3.48
CA CYS A 110 -9.85 -3.45 -3.11
C CYS A 110 -8.89 -3.19 -1.95
N HIS A 111 -8.10 -2.13 -1.99
CA HIS A 111 -7.11 -1.82 -0.96
C HIS A 111 -7.74 -1.52 0.40
N ASN A 112 -8.85 -0.77 0.44
CA ASN A 112 -9.57 -0.48 1.69
C ASN A 112 -10.25 -1.73 2.24
N VAL A 113 -10.91 -2.51 1.38
CA VAL A 113 -11.56 -3.77 1.79
C VAL A 113 -10.51 -4.78 2.28
N HIS A 114 -9.35 -4.86 1.60
CA HIS A 114 -8.26 -5.75 2.01
C HIS A 114 -7.67 -5.32 3.35
N LYS A 115 -7.36 -4.04 3.50
CA LYS A 115 -6.85 -3.45 4.75
C LYS A 115 -7.75 -3.75 5.94
N GLU A 116 -9.06 -3.57 5.78
CA GLU A 116 -10.03 -3.74 6.86
C GLU A 116 -10.28 -5.21 7.23
N ASN A 117 -10.13 -6.15 6.28
CA ASN A 117 -10.53 -7.54 6.49
C ASN A 117 -9.37 -8.54 6.59
N PHE A 118 -8.23 -8.25 5.97
CA PHE A 118 -7.17 -9.26 5.78
C PHE A 118 -5.76 -8.79 6.09
N ALA A 119 -5.44 -7.52 5.82
CA ALA A 119 -4.08 -7.01 6.03
C ALA A 119 -3.65 -7.17 7.48
N ALA A 120 -2.42 -7.64 7.70
CA ALA A 120 -1.87 -7.87 9.02
C ALA A 120 -0.40 -7.43 9.11
N PRO A 121 0.00 -6.82 10.23
CA PRO A 121 1.39 -6.45 10.47
C PRO A 121 2.35 -7.63 10.30
N GLY A 122 3.51 -7.36 9.70
CA GLY A 122 4.57 -8.36 9.51
C GLY A 122 4.33 -9.36 8.38
N LYS A 123 3.16 -9.34 7.75
CA LYS A 123 2.85 -10.17 6.59
C LYS A 123 3.31 -9.54 5.28
N THR A 124 3.59 -10.40 4.29
CA THR A 124 3.85 -9.97 2.91
C THR A 124 2.58 -10.02 2.07
N LEU A 125 2.40 -9.03 1.19
CA LEU A 125 1.30 -8.97 0.23
C LEU A 125 1.83 -8.68 -1.17
N LEU A 126 1.48 -9.49 -2.14
CA LEU A 126 1.74 -9.23 -3.56
C LEU A 126 0.43 -8.97 -4.31
N GLY A 127 0.34 -7.85 -5.01
CA GLY A 127 -0.88 -7.49 -5.73
C GLY A 127 -0.67 -7.17 -7.20
N SER A 128 -1.65 -7.51 -8.03
CA SER A 128 -1.67 -7.13 -9.45
C SER A 128 -2.19 -5.70 -9.68
N ASP A 129 -2.03 -4.85 -8.68
CA ASP A 129 -2.41 -3.45 -8.68
C ASP A 129 -1.26 -2.57 -8.16
N SER A 130 -1.04 -1.41 -8.77
CA SER A 130 0.07 -0.52 -8.42
C SER A 130 -0.04 0.06 -7.01
N HIS A 131 -1.28 0.25 -6.48
CA HIS A 131 -1.50 0.78 -5.14
C HIS A 131 -1.57 -0.30 -4.04
N THR A 132 -1.08 -1.51 -4.34
CA THR A 132 -0.92 -2.60 -3.36
C THR A 132 -0.16 -2.18 -2.09
N PRO A 133 0.82 -1.23 -2.10
CA PRO A 133 1.50 -0.76 -0.89
C PRO A 133 0.60 -0.12 0.18
N THR A 134 -0.67 0.16 -0.10
CA THR A 134 -1.63 0.79 0.84
C THR A 134 -1.57 0.23 2.27
N PRO A 135 -1.61 -1.10 2.54
CA PRO A 135 -1.59 -1.62 3.91
C PRO A 135 -0.23 -1.51 4.62
N GLY A 136 0.79 -0.94 3.97
CA GLY A 136 2.03 -0.56 4.65
C GLY A 136 1.82 0.42 5.81
N GLY A 137 0.77 1.25 5.76
CA GLY A 137 0.35 2.08 6.89
C GLY A 137 -0.13 1.31 8.12
N LEU A 138 -0.29 -0.01 8.00
CA LEU A 138 -0.65 -0.95 9.05
C LEU A 138 0.54 -1.87 9.45
N GLY A 139 1.70 -1.72 8.83
CA GLY A 139 2.87 -2.57 9.07
C GLY A 139 2.92 -3.85 8.23
N GLN A 140 2.18 -3.92 7.12
CA GLN A 140 2.28 -5.02 6.16
C GLN A 140 3.22 -4.65 5.02
N LEU A 141 4.18 -5.50 4.68
CA LEU A 141 5.05 -5.28 3.52
C LEU A 141 4.31 -5.70 2.24
N ALA A 142 3.84 -4.70 1.50
CA ALA A 142 2.97 -4.90 0.36
C ALA A 142 3.59 -4.33 -0.93
N ILE A 143 3.59 -5.13 -2.00
CA ILE A 143 4.26 -4.80 -3.27
C ILE A 143 3.29 -5.00 -4.42
N GLY A 144 3.24 -4.02 -5.33
CA GLY A 144 2.56 -4.15 -6.62
C GLY A 144 3.46 -4.82 -7.66
N SER A 145 2.96 -5.86 -8.36
CA SER A 145 3.74 -6.59 -9.34
C SER A 145 2.94 -7.00 -10.58
N GLY A 146 3.63 -7.53 -11.56
CA GLY A 146 3.05 -8.07 -12.78
C GLY A 146 2.18 -9.31 -12.53
N GLY A 147 1.17 -9.51 -13.37
CA GLY A 147 0.21 -10.62 -13.19
C GLY A 147 0.85 -12.00 -13.18
N LEU A 148 1.97 -12.20 -13.88
CA LEU A 148 2.68 -13.48 -13.91
C LEU A 148 3.32 -13.79 -12.54
N ASP A 149 3.99 -12.81 -11.94
CA ASP A 149 4.62 -12.96 -10.62
C ASP A 149 3.57 -13.23 -9.55
N VAL A 150 2.45 -12.49 -9.60
CA VAL A 150 1.30 -12.72 -8.72
C VAL A 150 0.76 -14.14 -8.88
N SER A 151 0.66 -14.67 -10.11
CA SER A 151 0.20 -16.04 -10.35
C SER A 151 1.16 -17.09 -9.80
N VAL A 152 2.47 -16.85 -9.93
CA VAL A 152 3.52 -17.75 -9.41
C VAL A 152 3.49 -17.75 -7.88
N ALA A 153 3.39 -16.56 -7.25
CA ALA A 153 3.25 -16.45 -5.80
C ALA A 153 1.98 -17.14 -5.28
N MET A 154 0.84 -16.99 -5.96
CA MET A 154 -0.40 -17.73 -5.65
C MET A 154 -0.18 -19.25 -5.69
N GLY A 155 0.73 -19.73 -6.53
CA GLY A 155 1.13 -21.14 -6.64
C GLY A 155 2.17 -21.59 -5.61
N GLY A 156 2.55 -20.72 -4.65
CA GLY A 156 3.55 -21.02 -3.63
C GLY A 156 5.00 -20.87 -4.12
N GLY A 157 5.22 -20.25 -5.29
CA GLY A 157 6.55 -19.89 -5.76
C GLY A 157 7.06 -18.63 -5.08
N ALA A 158 8.39 -18.55 -4.85
CA ALA A 158 8.99 -17.34 -4.33
C ALA A 158 8.83 -16.16 -5.30
N TYR A 159 8.67 -14.97 -4.75
CA TYR A 159 8.73 -13.72 -5.50
C TYR A 159 10.15 -13.20 -5.51
N TYR A 160 10.73 -13.00 -6.71
CA TYR A 160 12.09 -12.54 -6.88
C TYR A 160 12.13 -11.05 -7.16
N ILE A 161 13.02 -10.34 -6.44
CA ILE A 161 13.20 -8.89 -6.51
C ILE A 161 14.68 -8.55 -6.24
N GLU A 162 15.20 -7.51 -6.86
CA GLU A 162 16.45 -6.89 -6.38
C GLU A 162 16.20 -6.27 -5.02
N MET A 163 17.01 -6.58 -4.00
CA MET A 163 16.88 -6.02 -2.65
C MET A 163 16.90 -4.50 -2.72
N PRO A 164 15.78 -3.82 -2.39
CA PRO A 164 15.70 -2.37 -2.50
C PRO A 164 16.53 -1.65 -1.43
N GLU A 165 16.92 -0.40 -1.70
CA GLU A 165 17.38 0.50 -0.66
C GLU A 165 16.24 0.79 0.32
N VAL A 166 16.49 0.71 1.63
CA VAL A 166 15.55 1.17 2.65
C VAL A 166 15.89 2.61 3.02
N VAL A 167 14.95 3.52 2.77
CA VAL A 167 15.09 4.96 3.02
C VAL A 167 14.18 5.36 4.17
N ASN A 168 14.78 6.00 5.18
CA ASN A 168 14.03 6.55 6.30
C ASN A 168 13.37 7.88 5.91
N VAL A 169 12.04 7.96 6.07
CA VAL A 169 11.32 9.25 6.04
C VAL A 169 10.96 9.61 7.47
N ARG A 170 11.75 10.51 8.06
CA ARG A 170 11.59 10.92 9.43
C ARG A 170 10.61 12.08 9.52
N LEU A 171 9.47 11.84 10.17
CA LEU A 171 8.41 12.82 10.37
C LEU A 171 8.58 13.51 11.73
N GLU A 172 8.58 14.83 11.74
CA GLU A 172 8.65 15.67 12.95
C GLU A 172 7.38 16.54 13.05
N GLY A 173 7.02 16.95 14.25
CA GLY A 173 5.89 17.83 14.48
C GLY A 173 4.52 17.18 14.22
N GLU A 174 3.51 18.02 13.99
CA GLU A 174 2.12 17.61 13.73
C GLU A 174 1.57 18.43 12.54
N LEU A 175 0.64 17.83 11.77
CA LEU A 175 0.00 18.52 10.65
C LEU A 175 -0.78 19.74 11.11
N PRO A 176 -0.60 20.92 10.48
CA PRO A 176 -1.37 22.12 10.78
C PRO A 176 -2.81 21.98 10.27
N GLU A 177 -3.66 22.92 10.70
CA GLU A 177 -5.04 22.98 10.23
C GLU A 177 -5.08 23.11 8.70
N TRP A 178 -5.91 22.29 8.04
CA TRP A 178 -6.09 22.17 6.58
C TRP A 178 -5.01 21.36 5.83
N ALA A 179 -3.86 21.06 6.41
CA ALA A 179 -2.95 20.07 5.84
C ALA A 179 -3.40 18.65 6.21
N THR A 180 -3.17 17.70 5.33
CA THR A 180 -3.60 16.30 5.46
C THR A 180 -2.44 15.35 5.18
N ALA A 181 -2.61 14.08 5.50
CA ALA A 181 -1.62 13.04 5.17
C ALA A 181 -1.27 13.00 3.67
N LYS A 182 -2.21 13.38 2.79
CA LYS A 182 -1.93 13.51 1.35
C LYS A 182 -0.88 14.58 1.06
N ASP A 183 -0.86 15.66 1.82
CA ASP A 183 0.12 16.73 1.62
C ASP A 183 1.53 16.28 1.96
N VAL A 184 1.71 15.33 2.91
CA VAL A 184 2.99 14.68 3.18
C VAL A 184 3.50 13.95 1.93
N ALA A 185 2.66 13.13 1.32
CA ALA A 185 3.02 12.39 0.12
C ALA A 185 3.24 13.31 -1.10
N LEU A 186 2.44 14.37 -1.24
CA LEU A 186 2.63 15.39 -2.28
C LEU A 186 3.93 16.17 -2.08
N HIS A 187 4.29 16.51 -0.85
CA HIS A 187 5.57 17.15 -0.54
C HIS A 187 6.75 16.29 -1.01
N LEU A 188 6.77 15.02 -0.60
CA LEU A 188 7.79 14.07 -1.06
C LEU A 188 7.81 13.93 -2.59
N LEU A 189 6.63 13.89 -3.21
CA LEU A 189 6.51 13.78 -4.67
C LEU A 189 7.05 15.03 -5.39
N GLY A 190 6.81 16.21 -4.84
CA GLY A 190 7.37 17.46 -5.36
C GLY A 190 8.90 17.52 -5.25
N GLU A 191 9.49 16.96 -4.20
CA GLU A 191 10.94 16.95 -3.98
C GLU A 191 11.66 15.84 -4.75
N LEU A 192 11.12 14.61 -4.70
CA LEU A 192 11.78 13.41 -5.23
C LEU A 192 11.38 13.08 -6.67
N THR A 193 10.30 13.66 -7.17
CA THR A 193 9.67 13.36 -8.44
C THR A 193 9.12 11.92 -8.54
N VAL A 194 8.50 11.58 -9.66
CA VAL A 194 7.94 10.24 -9.97
C VAL A 194 9.00 9.12 -10.08
N LYS A 195 10.27 9.42 -9.90
CA LYS A 195 11.38 8.46 -10.00
C LYS A 195 12.20 8.32 -8.74
N GLY A 196 11.96 9.14 -7.74
CA GLY A 196 12.75 9.16 -6.52
C GLY A 196 12.66 7.91 -5.67
N GLY A 197 11.59 7.12 -5.85
CA GLY A 197 11.37 5.86 -5.14
C GLY A 197 11.78 4.60 -5.90
N VAL A 198 12.26 4.70 -7.12
CA VAL A 198 12.61 3.52 -7.93
C VAL A 198 13.74 2.73 -7.25
N GLY A 199 13.51 1.44 -6.99
CA GLY A 199 14.44 0.58 -6.27
C GLY A 199 14.52 0.88 -4.76
N ARG A 200 13.54 1.57 -4.20
CA ARG A 200 13.50 1.97 -2.78
C ARG A 200 12.23 1.51 -2.08
N ILE A 201 12.36 1.27 -0.79
CA ILE A 201 11.25 1.16 0.16
C ILE A 201 11.36 2.33 1.14
N PHE A 202 10.27 3.08 1.30
CA PHE A 202 10.22 4.16 2.28
C PHE A 202 9.68 3.63 3.61
N GLU A 203 10.49 3.78 4.66
CA GLU A 203 10.11 3.44 6.03
C GLU A 203 9.91 4.74 6.82
N TYR A 204 8.69 4.94 7.31
CA TYR A 204 8.30 6.16 7.99
C TYR A 204 8.52 6.05 9.49
N THR A 205 9.30 6.98 10.04
CA THR A 205 9.69 7.01 11.46
C THR A 205 9.53 8.41 12.07
N GLY A 206 9.98 8.60 13.28
CA GLY A 206 9.99 9.89 13.97
C GLY A 206 8.71 10.16 14.77
N PRO A 207 8.76 11.17 15.66
CA PRO A 207 7.64 11.46 16.58
C PRO A 207 6.38 11.98 15.88
N GLY A 208 6.48 12.51 14.66
CA GLY A 208 5.32 12.93 13.88
C GLY A 208 4.38 11.77 13.51
N VAL A 209 4.89 10.52 13.49
CA VAL A 209 4.06 9.32 13.23
C VAL A 209 2.96 9.15 14.27
N ASP A 210 3.22 9.51 15.53
CA ASP A 210 2.25 9.36 16.63
C ASP A 210 0.99 10.22 16.43
N SER A 211 1.08 11.28 15.62
CA SER A 211 -0.05 12.16 15.30
C SER A 211 -0.95 11.62 14.18
N LEU A 212 -0.48 10.63 13.42
CA LEU A 212 -1.17 10.10 12.24
C LEU A 212 -2.02 8.87 12.58
N THR A 213 -3.28 8.89 12.19
CA THR A 213 -4.17 7.72 12.24
C THR A 213 -3.77 6.66 11.21
N VAL A 214 -4.21 5.40 11.39
CA VAL A 214 -3.95 4.33 10.39
C VAL A 214 -4.47 4.71 8.99
N PRO A 215 -5.69 5.25 8.79
CA PRO A 215 -6.12 5.75 7.49
C PRO A 215 -5.18 6.79 6.88
N GLU A 216 -4.67 7.74 7.65
CA GLU A 216 -3.70 8.74 7.21
C GLU A 216 -2.38 8.11 6.78
N ARG A 217 -1.84 7.17 7.58
CA ARG A 217 -0.65 6.39 7.20
C ARG A 217 -0.87 5.62 5.90
N THR A 218 -2.05 5.01 5.72
CA THR A 218 -2.38 4.28 4.49
C THR A 218 -2.53 5.20 3.27
N THR A 219 -2.91 6.46 3.44
CA THR A 219 -2.88 7.48 2.37
C THR A 219 -1.45 7.76 1.91
N ILE A 220 -0.52 7.90 2.86
CA ILE A 220 0.90 8.13 2.56
C ILE A 220 1.50 6.92 1.82
N THR A 221 1.30 5.69 2.33
CA THR A 221 1.85 4.49 1.69
C THR A 221 1.21 4.19 0.34
N ASN A 222 -0.06 4.52 0.16
CA ASN A 222 -0.76 4.42 -1.14
C ASN A 222 -0.10 5.32 -2.19
N LEU A 223 0.18 6.59 -1.86
CA LEU A 223 0.82 7.54 -2.76
C LEU A 223 2.33 7.31 -2.95
N GLY A 224 2.97 6.48 -2.13
CA GLY A 224 4.34 6.03 -2.37
C GLY A 224 4.54 5.41 -3.76
N THR A 225 3.49 4.82 -4.32
CA THR A 225 3.46 4.31 -5.70
C THR A 225 3.75 5.39 -6.74
N GLU A 226 3.25 6.60 -6.54
CA GLU A 226 3.48 7.73 -7.47
C GLU A 226 4.95 8.20 -7.46
N LEU A 227 5.69 7.94 -6.38
CA LEU A 227 7.14 8.13 -6.30
C LEU A 227 7.92 7.07 -7.10
N GLY A 228 7.25 6.01 -7.55
CA GLY A 228 7.88 4.83 -8.15
C GLY A 228 8.48 3.87 -7.11
N ALA A 229 8.11 4.01 -5.84
CA ALA A 229 8.61 3.17 -4.75
C ALA A 229 8.18 1.70 -4.92
N THR A 230 9.07 0.79 -4.54
CA THR A 230 8.77 -0.64 -4.45
C THR A 230 7.71 -0.90 -3.40
N SER A 231 7.82 -0.25 -2.25
CA SER A 231 6.84 -0.26 -1.15
C SER A 231 7.02 0.95 -0.24
N SER A 232 6.11 1.06 0.72
CA SER A 232 6.15 2.06 1.79
C SER A 232 5.57 1.44 3.05
N ILE A 233 6.17 1.66 4.23
CA ILE A 233 5.76 0.99 5.46
C ILE A 233 5.91 1.88 6.69
N PHE A 234 5.04 1.67 7.67
CA PHE A 234 5.11 2.24 9.02
C PHE A 234 5.32 1.12 10.04
N ALA A 235 6.03 1.44 11.11
CA ALA A 235 6.05 0.61 12.32
C ALA A 235 4.65 0.53 12.94
N THR A 236 4.42 -0.54 13.71
CA THR A 236 3.17 -0.69 14.47
C THR A 236 3.30 -0.03 15.84
N ASP A 237 2.20 0.48 16.35
CA ASP A 237 2.10 1.17 17.62
C ASP A 237 0.72 0.98 18.24
N GLU A 238 0.44 1.73 19.31
CA GLU A 238 -0.86 1.70 19.98
C GLU A 238 -2.00 2.20 19.08
N MET A 239 -1.73 3.13 18.15
CA MET A 239 -2.70 3.58 17.13
C MET A 239 -3.10 2.42 16.20
N THR A 240 -2.14 1.60 15.78
CA THR A 240 -2.37 0.39 14.98
C THR A 240 -3.21 -0.63 15.75
N ARG A 241 -2.87 -0.88 17.03
CA ARG A 241 -3.64 -1.79 17.90
C ARG A 241 -5.07 -1.33 18.08
N ASP A 242 -5.27 -0.05 18.42
CA ASP A 242 -6.59 0.54 18.61
C ASP A 242 -7.44 0.46 17.35
N TRP A 243 -6.84 0.72 16.18
CA TRP A 243 -7.54 0.62 14.91
C TRP A 243 -7.99 -0.83 14.63
N LEU A 244 -7.10 -1.81 14.77
CA LEU A 244 -7.43 -3.23 14.63
C LEU A 244 -8.51 -3.67 15.60
N SER A 245 -8.43 -3.21 16.87
CA SER A 245 -9.45 -3.50 17.87
C SER A 245 -10.83 -2.97 17.49
N ARG A 246 -10.90 -1.75 16.96
CA ARG A 246 -12.18 -1.13 16.50
C ARG A 246 -12.86 -1.90 15.38
N ILE A 247 -12.10 -2.56 14.52
CA ILE A 247 -12.64 -3.41 13.45
C ILE A 247 -12.77 -4.88 13.85
N GLY A 248 -12.52 -5.22 15.13
CA GLY A 248 -12.66 -6.57 15.67
C GLY A 248 -11.51 -7.51 15.30
N ARG A 249 -10.32 -6.98 15.02
CA ARG A 249 -9.13 -7.71 14.59
C ARG A 249 -7.91 -7.48 15.49
N GLU A 250 -8.12 -7.24 16.77
CA GLU A 250 -7.03 -7.00 17.73
C GLU A 250 -6.04 -8.18 17.82
N ASP A 251 -6.51 -9.40 17.59
CA ASP A 251 -5.69 -10.62 17.60
C ASP A 251 -4.63 -10.65 16.47
N ASP A 252 -4.82 -9.84 15.43
CA ASP A 252 -3.87 -9.71 14.32
C ASP A 252 -2.73 -8.71 14.63
N TYR A 253 -2.79 -8.01 15.75
CA TYR A 253 -1.76 -7.04 16.11
C TYR A 253 -0.45 -7.75 16.48
N VAL A 254 0.62 -7.30 15.85
CA VAL A 254 2.01 -7.65 16.18
C VAL A 254 2.79 -6.36 16.39
N GLU A 255 3.57 -6.29 17.45
CA GLU A 255 4.47 -5.16 17.69
C GLU A 255 5.71 -5.29 16.78
N LEU A 256 5.89 -4.32 15.92
CA LEU A 256 6.95 -4.28 14.91
C LEU A 256 7.58 -2.90 14.87
N SER A 257 8.90 -2.84 15.02
CA SER A 257 9.68 -1.61 14.93
C SER A 257 11.08 -1.92 14.40
N PRO A 258 11.78 -0.95 13.78
CA PRO A 258 13.21 -1.07 13.52
C PRO A 258 13.99 -1.22 14.83
N ASP A 259 15.22 -1.71 14.74
CA ASP A 259 16.13 -1.68 15.87
C ASP A 259 16.58 -0.23 16.17
N GLU A 260 17.02 0.04 17.41
CA GLU A 260 17.47 1.40 17.81
C GLU A 260 18.70 1.87 17.00
N ASP A 261 19.51 0.93 16.54
CA ASP A 261 20.73 1.14 15.76
C ASP A 261 20.56 0.71 14.29
N ALA A 262 19.31 0.66 13.78
CA ALA A 262 19.04 0.38 12.38
C ALA A 262 19.71 1.41 11.45
N GLU A 263 20.36 0.93 10.40
CA GLU A 263 21.01 1.77 9.40
C GLU A 263 20.17 1.85 8.13
N TYR A 264 19.95 3.06 7.64
CA TYR A 264 19.19 3.34 6.42
C TYR A 264 20.11 3.81 5.30
N ALA A 265 19.78 3.51 4.05
CA ALA A 265 20.53 3.98 2.89
C ALA A 265 20.53 5.51 2.76
N ASP A 266 19.44 6.16 3.17
CA ASP A 266 19.26 7.61 3.19
C ASP A 266 18.22 8.00 4.25
N THR A 267 18.20 9.26 4.67
CA THR A 267 17.18 9.81 5.57
C THR A 267 16.66 11.14 5.03
N ILE A 268 15.34 11.21 4.88
CA ILE A 268 14.61 12.41 4.47
C ILE A 268 13.86 12.91 5.69
N GLU A 269 14.09 14.15 6.11
CA GLU A 269 13.38 14.78 7.22
C GLU A 269 12.22 15.61 6.71
N VAL A 270 11.03 15.42 7.27
CA VAL A 270 9.83 16.20 6.95
C VAL A 270 9.25 16.79 8.24
N ASP A 271 9.27 18.10 8.36
CA ASP A 271 8.57 18.80 9.44
C ASP A 271 7.09 18.98 9.04
N LEU A 272 6.22 18.17 9.62
CA LEU A 272 4.78 18.21 9.36
C LEU A 272 4.18 19.60 9.67
N SER A 273 4.74 20.32 10.64
CA SER A 273 4.24 21.63 11.06
C SER A 273 4.48 22.76 10.05
N GLU A 274 5.41 22.55 9.12
CA GLU A 274 5.72 23.50 8.04
C GLU A 274 4.93 23.20 6.75
N LEU A 275 4.19 22.10 6.69
CA LEU A 275 3.38 21.75 5.52
C LEU A 275 2.16 22.67 5.40
N GLU A 276 1.83 23.00 4.17
CA GLU A 276 0.60 23.69 3.80
C GLU A 276 -0.19 22.80 2.80
N PRO A 277 -1.49 23.08 2.57
CA PRO A 277 -2.25 22.35 1.56
C PRO A 277 -1.60 22.43 0.18
N LEU A 278 -1.32 21.27 -0.40
CA LEU A 278 -0.64 21.10 -1.68
C LEU A 278 -1.58 20.54 -2.75
N ILE A 279 -1.26 20.80 -4.00
CA ILE A 279 -1.98 20.26 -5.15
C ILE A 279 -1.02 19.88 -6.27
N ALA A 280 -1.27 18.73 -6.88
CA ALA A 280 -0.58 18.33 -8.10
C ALA A 280 -1.26 18.95 -9.33
N CYS A 281 -0.52 19.73 -10.10
CA CYS A 281 -1.01 20.38 -11.31
C CYS A 281 -0.94 19.43 -12.53
N PRO A 282 -1.84 19.55 -13.53
CA PRO A 282 -1.75 18.80 -14.76
C PRO A 282 -0.40 19.03 -15.47
N SER A 283 0.12 18.04 -16.14
CA SER A 283 -0.31 16.66 -16.40
C SER A 283 0.61 15.62 -15.74
N MET A 284 1.35 16.03 -14.71
CA MET A 284 2.30 15.17 -13.98
C MET A 284 1.99 15.26 -12.49
N PRO A 285 1.96 14.14 -11.75
CA PRO A 285 1.65 14.17 -10.32
C PRO A 285 2.75 14.83 -9.46
N ASP A 286 3.96 14.94 -9.97
CA ASP A 286 5.10 15.61 -9.31
C ASP A 286 5.17 17.14 -9.56
N LYS A 287 4.22 17.69 -10.32
CA LYS A 287 4.05 19.15 -10.42
C LYS A 287 3.26 19.70 -9.24
N VAL A 288 3.83 19.58 -8.08
CA VAL A 288 3.20 19.98 -6.83
C VAL A 288 3.46 21.46 -6.56
N VAL A 289 2.41 22.16 -6.18
CA VAL A 289 2.45 23.57 -5.76
C VAL A 289 1.54 23.78 -4.56
N PRO A 290 1.76 24.81 -3.73
CA PRO A 290 0.77 25.26 -2.75
C PRO A 290 -0.59 25.57 -3.38
N VAL A 291 -1.67 25.20 -2.71
CA VAL A 291 -3.04 25.51 -3.18
C VAL A 291 -3.23 27.03 -3.35
N SER A 292 -2.55 27.84 -2.55
CA SER A 292 -2.57 29.31 -2.65
C SER A 292 -2.09 29.86 -3.99
N GLU A 293 -1.24 29.13 -4.72
CA GLU A 293 -0.76 29.53 -6.05
C GLU A 293 -1.79 29.35 -7.17
N VAL A 294 -2.80 28.51 -6.95
CA VAL A 294 -3.87 28.24 -7.91
C VAL A 294 -5.23 28.79 -7.44
N GLU A 295 -5.22 29.64 -6.43
CA GLU A 295 -6.43 30.27 -5.90
C GLU A 295 -7.12 31.11 -6.98
N GLY A 296 -8.42 30.87 -7.16
CA GLY A 296 -9.25 31.59 -8.14
C GLY A 296 -9.33 30.96 -9.52
N GLU A 297 -8.69 29.82 -9.72
CA GLU A 297 -8.91 29.00 -10.93
C GLU A 297 -10.34 28.44 -10.93
N ASP A 298 -10.99 28.48 -12.10
CA ASP A 298 -12.34 27.94 -12.28
C ASP A 298 -12.32 26.40 -12.17
N VAL A 299 -13.19 25.86 -11.32
CA VAL A 299 -13.36 24.39 -11.12
C VAL A 299 -14.75 23.98 -11.56
N GLU A 300 -14.82 23.12 -12.58
CA GLU A 300 -16.08 22.60 -13.11
C GLU A 300 -16.62 21.41 -12.32
N GLN A 301 -15.74 20.59 -11.75
CA GLN A 301 -16.11 19.39 -11.00
C GLN A 301 -15.10 19.10 -9.89
N VAL A 302 -15.58 18.74 -8.70
CA VAL A 302 -14.77 18.27 -7.58
C VAL A 302 -15.16 16.82 -7.26
N ILE A 303 -14.15 15.94 -7.13
CA ILE A 303 -14.32 14.54 -6.76
C ILE A 303 -13.50 14.28 -5.50
N ILE A 304 -14.13 13.71 -4.47
CA ILE A 304 -13.47 13.18 -3.27
C ILE A 304 -13.67 11.66 -3.29
N GLY A 305 -12.58 10.90 -3.28
CA GLY A 305 -12.67 9.45 -3.37
C GLY A 305 -11.39 8.80 -3.84
N SER A 306 -11.49 7.65 -4.46
CA SER A 306 -10.43 6.72 -4.90
C SER A 306 -9.83 5.89 -3.75
N CYS A 307 -8.84 5.04 -4.07
CA CYS A 307 -8.12 4.26 -3.06
C CYS A 307 -7.29 5.16 -2.12
N THR A 308 -6.88 6.33 -2.58
CA THR A 308 -6.04 7.28 -1.84
C THR A 308 -6.85 8.05 -0.79
N ASN A 309 -7.96 8.67 -1.18
CA ASN A 309 -8.76 9.57 -0.34
C ASN A 309 -10.26 9.21 -0.37
N GLY A 310 -10.59 7.93 -0.21
CA GLY A 310 -11.96 7.45 -0.14
C GLY A 310 -12.37 6.89 1.23
N ALA A 311 -11.55 7.04 2.25
CA ALA A 311 -11.88 6.65 3.61
C ALA A 311 -12.93 7.62 4.22
N TYR A 312 -13.57 7.18 5.29
CA TYR A 312 -14.57 8.00 5.99
C TYR A 312 -14.01 9.36 6.43
N GLU A 313 -12.78 9.37 6.90
CA GLU A 313 -12.07 10.56 7.39
C GLU A 313 -11.75 11.56 6.27
N ASP A 314 -11.57 11.09 5.03
CA ASP A 314 -11.37 11.95 3.87
C ASP A 314 -12.68 12.60 3.40
N ILE A 315 -13.78 11.83 3.43
CA ILE A 315 -15.07 12.28 2.92
C ILE A 315 -15.79 13.21 3.91
N LEU A 316 -15.61 12.99 5.22
CA LEU A 316 -16.31 13.71 6.27
C LEU A 316 -16.06 15.23 6.26
N PRO A 317 -14.83 15.76 6.10
CA PRO A 317 -14.58 17.19 6.00
C PRO A 317 -15.32 17.83 4.82
N GLY A 318 -15.27 17.19 3.64
CA GLY A 318 -16.00 17.65 2.46
C GLY A 318 -17.51 17.68 2.68
N ALA A 319 -18.07 16.64 3.30
CA ALA A 319 -19.49 16.60 3.64
C ALA A 319 -19.89 17.72 4.62
N LYS A 320 -19.05 17.99 5.63
CA LYS A 320 -19.26 19.09 6.58
C LYS A 320 -19.20 20.47 5.91
N MET A 321 -18.28 20.66 4.96
CA MET A 321 -18.19 21.93 4.20
C MET A 321 -19.44 22.18 3.35
N LEU A 322 -20.09 21.12 2.87
CA LEU A 322 -21.31 21.20 2.06
C LEU A 322 -22.60 21.23 2.88
N GLU A 323 -22.52 21.02 4.20
CA GLU A 323 -23.72 20.99 5.05
C GLU A 323 -24.49 22.32 4.97
N GLY A 324 -25.77 22.25 4.59
CA GLY A 324 -26.63 23.41 4.43
C GLY A 324 -26.34 24.29 3.21
N ARG A 325 -25.50 23.82 2.28
CA ARG A 325 -25.21 24.51 1.00
C ARG A 325 -25.78 23.72 -0.17
N GLU A 326 -26.03 24.40 -1.26
CA GLU A 326 -26.34 23.79 -2.56
C GLU A 326 -25.13 23.93 -3.47
N VAL A 327 -24.80 22.83 -4.17
CA VAL A 327 -23.78 22.84 -5.21
C VAL A 327 -24.35 23.57 -6.43
N ASP A 328 -23.59 24.46 -7.04
CA ASP A 328 -24.00 25.15 -8.26
C ASP A 328 -24.26 24.13 -9.39
N LYS A 329 -25.25 24.42 -10.25
CA LYS A 329 -25.75 23.48 -11.27
C LYS A 329 -25.06 23.67 -12.59
#